data_587a8585f7201c996686a24f8e6c64f1
#
_entry.id   587a8585f7201c996686a24f8e6c64f1
#
_cell.length_a   1.000
_cell.length_b   1.000
_cell.length_c   1.000
_cell.angle_alpha   90.00
_cell.angle_beta   90.00
_cell.angle_gamma   90.00
#
_symmetry.space_group_name_H-M   'P 1'
#
loop_
_entity.id
_entity.type
_entity.pdbx_description
1 polymer ?
#
loop_
_entity_poly.entity_id
_entity_poly.type
_entity_poly.pdbx_seq_one_letter_code
_entity_poly.pdbx_strand_id
1 'polypeptide(L)'
;ASTVSMEGDAIVSAGKIFVTTNLAAAVATVTVMLITWIRYKKPDVSMSLNGSLAGLVAITAGCDTVSPTSAAIIGIISGFIVVFGIEFIDKVLKIDDPVGAVGVHGLNGAFGTLAVGLFSDGAGTEWKGLLTGGGFHGFGVQFIGMAITIAWVAVTMTIIFQVIKHTIGLRVSAEEEIAGLDMKEHGLASAYDGFFVQDTMTKAPAPMGTSVKDPVIKHAPSAPAESVPEIPADGVHKLTKVVIITRQNKL
;
A
#
# COMPACT_ATOMS: atom_id res chain seq x y z
N ALA A 1 12.91 -8.97 -12.91
CA ALA A 1 14.11 -9.64 -12.36
C ALA A 1 14.30 -11.04 -12.93
N SER A 2 13.23 -11.75 -13.30
CA SER A 2 13.33 -13.11 -13.91
C SER A 2 13.94 -13.09 -15.33
N THR A 3 14.00 -11.93 -15.96
CA THR A 3 14.59 -11.74 -17.30
C THR A 3 16.05 -11.32 -17.27
N VAL A 4 16.62 -11.10 -16.09
CA VAL A 4 18.01 -10.69 -15.92
C VAL A 4 18.94 -11.90 -16.04
N SER A 5 19.85 -11.87 -17.04
CA SER A 5 20.99 -12.80 -17.16
C SER A 5 22.29 -12.00 -17.10
N MET A 6 23.35 -12.63 -16.68
CA MET A 6 24.68 -12.02 -16.56
C MET A 6 25.58 -12.36 -17.75
N GLU A 7 25.03 -12.86 -18.84
CA GLU A 7 25.78 -13.29 -20.03
C GLU A 7 25.45 -12.43 -21.26
N GLY A 8 26.45 -11.99 -21.99
CA GLY A 8 26.32 -11.31 -23.28
C GLY A 8 25.44 -10.05 -23.24
N ASP A 9 24.55 -9.93 -24.20
CA ASP A 9 23.62 -8.79 -24.33
C ASP A 9 22.61 -8.67 -23.18
N ALA A 10 22.43 -9.74 -22.39
CA ALA A 10 21.57 -9.73 -21.23
C ALA A 10 22.06 -8.77 -20.12
N ILE A 11 23.36 -8.47 -20.04
CA ILE A 11 23.89 -7.47 -19.12
C ILE A 11 23.36 -6.07 -19.48
N VAL A 12 23.27 -5.76 -20.76
CA VAL A 12 22.73 -4.47 -21.24
C VAL A 12 21.24 -4.37 -20.88
N SER A 13 20.50 -5.46 -21.08
CA SER A 13 19.10 -5.56 -20.67
C SER A 13 18.92 -5.37 -19.15
N ALA A 14 19.79 -5.99 -18.34
CA ALA A 14 19.78 -5.79 -16.89
C ALA A 14 19.97 -4.31 -16.53
N GLY A 15 20.92 -3.62 -17.16
CA GLY A 15 21.13 -2.18 -16.97
C GLY A 15 19.87 -1.35 -17.31
N LYS A 16 19.22 -1.65 -18.45
CA LYS A 16 17.96 -1.02 -18.82
C LYS A 16 16.86 -1.24 -17.78
N ILE A 17 16.68 -2.49 -17.32
CA ILE A 17 15.68 -2.85 -16.31
C ILE A 17 15.91 -2.07 -15.00
N PHE A 18 17.15 -2.00 -14.52
CA PHE A 18 17.46 -1.23 -13.30
C PHE A 18 17.13 0.26 -13.45
N VAL A 19 17.48 0.85 -14.60
CA VAL A 19 17.20 2.28 -14.86
C VAL A 19 15.70 2.54 -14.92
N THR A 20 14.96 1.79 -15.74
CA THR A 20 13.51 2.01 -15.95
C THR A 20 12.73 1.77 -14.66
N THR A 21 13.08 0.72 -13.92
CA THR A 21 12.40 0.37 -12.65
C THR A 21 12.61 1.45 -11.59
N ASN A 22 13.87 1.85 -11.35
CA ASN A 22 14.15 2.90 -10.36
C ASN A 22 13.57 4.26 -10.77
N LEU A 23 13.63 4.59 -12.05
CA LEU A 23 13.10 5.84 -12.56
C LEU A 23 11.58 5.93 -12.39
N ALA A 24 10.82 4.88 -12.72
CA ALA A 24 9.38 4.84 -12.53
C ALA A 24 9.01 4.99 -11.04
N ALA A 25 9.69 4.26 -10.15
CA ALA A 25 9.48 4.35 -8.72
C ALA A 25 9.76 5.76 -8.17
N ALA A 26 10.91 6.33 -8.52
CA ALA A 26 11.30 7.66 -8.05
C ALA A 26 10.34 8.76 -8.55
N VAL A 27 9.97 8.72 -9.83
CA VAL A 27 9.05 9.70 -10.42
C VAL A 27 7.65 9.56 -9.82
N ALA A 28 7.15 8.34 -9.61
CA ALA A 28 5.86 8.12 -8.97
C ALA A 28 5.85 8.66 -7.53
N THR A 29 6.92 8.42 -6.76
CA THR A 29 7.08 8.97 -5.40
C THR A 29 7.00 10.49 -5.39
N VAL A 30 7.80 11.15 -6.25
CA VAL A 30 7.80 12.62 -6.35
C VAL A 30 6.42 13.13 -6.77
N THR A 31 5.77 12.48 -7.72
CA THR A 31 4.42 12.83 -8.16
C THR A 31 3.43 12.77 -7.01
N VAL A 32 3.44 11.69 -6.22
CA VAL A 32 2.56 11.53 -5.04
C VAL A 32 2.88 12.58 -3.98
N MET A 33 4.16 12.84 -3.70
CA MET A 33 4.56 13.89 -2.76
C MET A 33 4.02 15.26 -3.18
N LEU A 34 4.11 15.61 -4.45
CA LEU A 34 3.60 16.88 -4.98
C LEU A 34 2.07 16.94 -4.90
N ILE A 35 1.36 15.87 -5.30
CA ILE A 35 -0.10 15.82 -5.23
C ILE A 35 -0.57 15.98 -3.78
N THR A 36 0.00 15.23 -2.84
CA THR A 36 -0.39 15.28 -1.43
C THR A 36 -0.02 16.62 -0.82
N TRP A 37 1.13 17.21 -1.17
CA TRP A 37 1.52 18.53 -0.71
C TRP A 37 0.55 19.62 -1.17
N ILE A 38 0.16 19.60 -2.43
CA ILE A 38 -0.81 20.59 -2.97
C ILE A 38 -2.18 20.42 -2.31
N ARG A 39 -2.66 19.18 -2.15
CA ARG A 39 -4.01 18.88 -1.64
C ARG A 39 -4.11 19.04 -0.12
N TYR A 40 -3.13 18.52 0.62
CA TYR A 40 -3.17 18.43 2.09
C TYR A 40 -2.24 19.43 2.78
N LYS A 41 -1.56 20.31 1.99
CA LYS A 41 -0.62 21.34 2.46
C LYS A 41 0.65 20.78 3.13
N LYS A 42 0.82 19.47 3.13
CA LYS A 42 2.00 18.73 3.59
C LYS A 42 2.09 17.41 2.84
N PRO A 43 3.32 16.93 2.55
CA PRO A 43 3.47 15.61 1.95
C PRO A 43 3.04 14.53 2.94
N ASP A 44 2.32 13.52 2.45
CA ASP A 44 1.94 12.34 3.22
C ASP A 44 3.00 11.27 3.04
N VAL A 45 3.61 10.81 4.15
CA VAL A 45 4.71 9.83 4.11
C VAL A 45 4.20 8.46 3.65
N SER A 46 3.09 8.00 4.22
CA SER A 46 2.50 6.69 3.88
C SER A 46 2.08 6.63 2.41
N MET A 47 1.41 7.69 1.93
CA MET A 47 1.02 7.80 0.54
C MET A 47 2.24 7.89 -0.40
N SER A 48 3.32 8.57 0.03
CA SER A 48 4.56 8.66 -0.75
C SER A 48 5.26 7.30 -0.90
N LEU A 49 5.25 6.47 0.16
CA LEU A 49 5.73 5.09 0.09
C LEU A 49 4.85 4.24 -0.85
N ASN A 50 3.53 4.38 -0.77
CA ASN A 50 2.61 3.76 -1.72
C ASN A 50 2.86 4.24 -3.15
N GLY A 51 3.27 5.49 -3.35
CA GLY A 51 3.69 6.02 -4.65
C GLY A 51 4.89 5.28 -5.22
N SER A 52 5.91 5.03 -4.39
CA SER A 52 7.08 4.25 -4.80
C SER A 52 6.68 2.83 -5.23
N LEU A 53 5.89 2.15 -4.41
CA LEU A 53 5.40 0.80 -4.71
C LEU A 53 4.53 0.78 -5.98
N ALA A 54 3.64 1.75 -6.15
CA ALA A 54 2.79 1.87 -7.32
C ALA A 54 3.60 2.04 -8.61
N GLY A 55 4.66 2.87 -8.57
CA GLY A 55 5.60 3.03 -9.69
C GLY A 55 6.32 1.73 -10.03
N LEU A 56 6.78 0.99 -9.03
CA LEU A 56 7.38 -0.34 -9.20
C LEU A 56 6.40 -1.33 -9.83
N VAL A 57 5.17 -1.36 -9.35
CA VAL A 57 4.12 -2.25 -9.87
C VAL A 57 3.80 -1.91 -11.33
N ALA A 58 3.60 -0.61 -11.64
CA ALA A 58 3.23 -0.18 -12.97
C ALA A 58 4.31 -0.43 -14.03
N ILE A 59 5.59 -0.41 -13.64
CA ILE A 59 6.70 -0.66 -14.58
C ILE A 59 7.03 -2.15 -14.72
N THR A 60 6.58 -3.00 -13.80
CA THR A 60 7.00 -4.40 -13.72
C THR A 60 6.79 -5.17 -15.03
N ALA A 61 5.65 -4.98 -15.71
CA ALA A 61 5.34 -5.67 -16.95
C ALA A 61 6.18 -5.17 -18.14
N GLY A 62 6.64 -3.92 -18.11
CA GLY A 62 7.29 -3.26 -19.24
C GLY A 62 8.74 -2.84 -18.98
N CYS A 63 9.37 -3.24 -17.89
CA CYS A 63 10.68 -2.72 -17.47
C CYS A 63 11.81 -2.91 -18.49
N ASP A 64 11.75 -3.94 -19.31
CA ASP A 64 12.69 -4.26 -20.40
C ASP A 64 12.22 -3.81 -21.78
N THR A 65 10.93 -3.52 -21.93
CA THR A 65 10.30 -3.24 -23.23
C THR A 65 9.97 -1.77 -23.47
N VAL A 66 10.19 -0.89 -22.48
CA VAL A 66 9.93 0.54 -22.62
C VAL A 66 11.21 1.36 -22.50
N SER A 67 11.21 2.57 -23.08
CA SER A 67 12.30 3.52 -22.93
C SER A 67 12.33 4.16 -21.54
N PRO A 68 13.47 4.71 -21.07
CA PRO A 68 13.50 5.47 -19.80
C PRO A 68 12.52 6.64 -19.78
N THR A 69 12.31 7.34 -20.89
CA THR A 69 11.31 8.41 -20.97
C THR A 69 9.90 7.88 -20.75
N SER A 70 9.55 6.76 -21.37
CA SER A 70 8.26 6.09 -21.15
C SER A 70 8.12 5.62 -19.72
N ALA A 71 9.18 5.10 -19.10
CA ALA A 71 9.17 4.71 -17.68
C ALA A 71 8.88 5.90 -16.74
N ALA A 72 9.44 7.07 -17.03
CA ALA A 72 9.12 8.29 -16.28
C ALA A 72 7.63 8.69 -16.43
N ILE A 73 7.09 8.63 -17.64
CA ILE A 73 5.67 8.91 -17.90
C ILE A 73 4.76 7.91 -17.17
N ILE A 74 5.11 6.62 -17.21
CA ILE A 74 4.41 5.57 -16.47
C ILE A 74 4.43 5.88 -14.98
N GLY A 75 5.57 6.32 -14.43
CA GLY A 75 5.68 6.73 -13.03
C GLY A 75 4.78 7.91 -12.67
N ILE A 76 4.69 8.94 -13.53
CA ILE A 76 3.77 10.07 -13.32
C ILE A 76 2.31 9.58 -13.26
N ILE A 77 1.88 8.82 -14.26
CA ILE A 77 0.50 8.30 -14.34
C ILE A 77 0.20 7.42 -13.14
N SER A 78 1.13 6.55 -12.77
CA SER A 78 1.03 5.68 -11.59
C SER A 78 0.82 6.47 -10.31
N GLY A 79 1.55 7.58 -10.12
CA GLY A 79 1.37 8.48 -8.98
C GLY A 79 -0.03 9.06 -8.89
N PHE A 80 -0.64 9.45 -10.01
CA PHE A 80 -2.05 9.88 -10.06
C PHE A 80 -3.00 8.72 -9.74
N ILE A 81 -2.80 7.55 -10.38
CA ILE A 81 -3.66 6.38 -10.19
C ILE A 81 -3.70 5.97 -8.72
N VAL A 82 -2.54 5.91 -8.02
CA VAL A 82 -2.52 5.44 -6.63
C VAL A 82 -3.21 6.41 -5.69
N VAL A 83 -2.99 7.73 -5.81
CA VAL A 83 -3.64 8.72 -4.93
C VAL A 83 -5.15 8.72 -5.13
N PHE A 84 -5.59 8.92 -6.37
CA PHE A 84 -7.03 9.01 -6.66
C PHE A 84 -7.73 7.65 -6.60
N GLY A 85 -7.02 6.56 -6.90
CA GLY A 85 -7.53 5.21 -6.80
C GLY A 85 -7.83 4.80 -5.36
N ILE A 86 -6.89 5.02 -4.44
CA ILE A 86 -7.10 4.77 -3.01
C ILE A 86 -8.26 5.62 -2.49
N GLU A 87 -8.26 6.92 -2.79
CA GLU A 87 -9.37 7.79 -2.39
C GLU A 87 -10.74 7.35 -2.94
N PHE A 88 -10.77 6.87 -4.17
CA PHE A 88 -12.00 6.37 -4.79
C PHE A 88 -12.50 5.08 -4.11
N ILE A 89 -11.58 4.14 -3.83
CA ILE A 89 -11.92 2.88 -3.14
C ILE A 89 -12.48 3.18 -1.75
N ASP A 90 -11.78 4.01 -0.97
CA ASP A 90 -12.15 4.33 0.39
C ASP A 90 -13.42 5.21 0.47
N LYS A 91 -13.45 6.34 -0.26
CA LYS A 91 -14.50 7.36 -0.09
C LYS A 91 -15.77 7.08 -0.91
N VAL A 92 -15.61 6.51 -2.12
CA VAL A 92 -16.74 6.32 -3.05
C VAL A 92 -17.27 4.89 -2.96
N LEU A 93 -16.40 3.88 -3.08
CA LEU A 93 -16.80 2.48 -2.98
C LEU A 93 -17.02 2.05 -1.52
N LYS A 94 -16.44 2.77 -0.56
CA LYS A 94 -16.49 2.46 0.88
C LYS A 94 -16.00 1.04 1.19
N ILE A 95 -14.98 0.62 0.46
CA ILE A 95 -14.29 -0.65 0.65
C ILE A 95 -13.06 -0.39 1.50
N ASP A 96 -12.88 -1.17 2.56
CA ASP A 96 -11.75 -1.06 3.45
C ASP A 96 -10.47 -1.58 2.76
N ASP A 97 -9.55 -0.66 2.50
CA ASP A 97 -8.21 -0.95 1.93
C ASP A 97 -7.15 -0.22 2.79
N PRO A 98 -6.91 -0.69 4.03
CA PRO A 98 -6.21 0.07 5.07
C PRO A 98 -4.77 0.42 4.72
N VAL A 99 -4.12 -0.38 3.89
CA VAL A 99 -2.74 -0.14 3.41
C VAL A 99 -2.67 0.31 1.95
N GLY A 100 -3.81 0.46 1.28
CA GLY A 100 -3.88 0.84 -0.13
C GLY A 100 -3.46 -0.28 -1.08
N ALA A 101 -3.61 -1.55 -0.68
CA ALA A 101 -3.15 -2.70 -1.47
C ALA A 101 -3.84 -2.79 -2.84
N VAL A 102 -5.15 -2.56 -2.91
CA VAL A 102 -5.89 -2.57 -4.17
C VAL A 102 -5.48 -1.39 -5.05
N GLY A 103 -5.31 -0.20 -4.45
CA GLY A 103 -4.83 0.99 -5.15
C GLY A 103 -3.42 0.81 -5.73
N VAL A 104 -2.51 0.24 -4.93
CA VAL A 104 -1.12 0.01 -5.35
C VAL A 104 -1.00 -1.15 -6.33
N HIS A 105 -1.51 -2.34 -5.98
CA HIS A 105 -1.27 -3.54 -6.79
C HIS A 105 -2.36 -3.79 -7.83
N GLY A 106 -3.63 -3.62 -7.50
CA GLY A 106 -4.74 -3.87 -8.42
C GLY A 106 -4.80 -2.84 -9.55
N LEU A 107 -4.93 -1.57 -9.21
CA LEU A 107 -5.10 -0.51 -10.21
C LEU A 107 -3.80 -0.27 -10.99
N ASN A 108 -2.65 -0.17 -10.32
CA ASN A 108 -1.39 0.05 -11.02
C ASN A 108 -0.86 -1.20 -11.72
N GLY A 109 -1.21 -2.42 -11.29
CA GLY A 109 -0.92 -3.64 -12.05
C GLY A 109 -1.72 -3.73 -13.34
N ALA A 110 -3.01 -3.41 -13.29
CA ALA A 110 -3.84 -3.30 -14.49
C ALA A 110 -3.31 -2.23 -15.45
N PHE A 111 -3.00 -1.03 -14.93
CA PHE A 111 -2.39 0.03 -15.73
C PHE A 111 -1.04 -0.40 -16.32
N GLY A 112 -0.15 -1.01 -15.53
CA GLY A 112 1.18 -1.45 -15.97
C GLY A 112 1.13 -2.47 -17.11
N THR A 113 0.17 -3.41 -17.05
CA THR A 113 -0.08 -4.33 -18.15
C THR A 113 -0.49 -3.59 -19.43
N LEU A 114 -1.41 -2.63 -19.32
CA LEU A 114 -1.82 -1.81 -20.46
C LEU A 114 -0.69 -0.90 -20.96
N ALA A 115 0.18 -0.43 -20.05
CA ALA A 115 1.31 0.43 -20.38
C ALA A 115 2.31 -0.24 -21.33
N VAL A 116 2.48 -1.57 -21.28
CA VAL A 116 3.26 -2.31 -22.28
C VAL A 116 2.64 -2.11 -23.67
N GLY A 117 1.34 -2.29 -23.78
CA GLY A 117 0.61 -2.08 -25.04
C GLY A 117 0.64 -0.64 -25.55
N LEU A 118 0.86 0.33 -24.67
CA LEU A 118 0.95 1.75 -25.03
C LEU A 118 2.38 2.17 -25.40
N PHE A 119 3.39 1.79 -24.59
CA PHE A 119 4.71 2.40 -24.57
C PHE A 119 5.85 1.47 -25.00
N SER A 120 5.60 0.19 -25.37
CA SER A 120 6.66 -0.71 -25.84
C SER A 120 7.43 -0.08 -27.01
N ASP A 121 8.76 -0.08 -26.92
CA ASP A 121 9.67 0.40 -27.97
C ASP A 121 9.99 -0.69 -29.03
N GLY A 122 9.47 -1.92 -28.81
CA GLY A 122 9.73 -3.09 -29.64
C GLY A 122 10.90 -3.93 -29.16
N ALA A 123 11.65 -3.49 -28.15
CA ALA A 123 12.68 -4.31 -27.53
C ALA A 123 12.02 -5.38 -26.65
N GLY A 124 12.41 -6.65 -26.83
CA GLY A 124 11.83 -7.75 -26.07
C GLY A 124 10.37 -8.11 -26.40
N THR A 125 9.77 -7.48 -27.41
CA THR A 125 8.43 -7.78 -27.92
C THR A 125 8.42 -7.86 -29.43
N GLU A 126 7.49 -8.65 -30.01
CA GLU A 126 7.34 -8.75 -31.47
C GLU A 126 6.64 -7.52 -32.09
N TRP A 127 6.17 -6.60 -31.26
CA TRP A 127 5.38 -5.43 -31.68
C TRP A 127 5.75 -4.19 -30.83
N LYS A 128 5.51 -3.03 -31.42
CA LYS A 128 5.61 -1.73 -30.74
C LYS A 128 4.28 -1.35 -30.12
N GLY A 129 4.35 -0.53 -29.09
CA GLY A 129 3.16 0.01 -28.43
C GLY A 129 2.40 1.01 -29.32
N LEU A 130 1.17 1.28 -28.94
CA LEU A 130 0.28 2.20 -29.66
C LEU A 130 0.90 3.60 -29.82
N LEU A 131 1.53 4.14 -28.79
CA LEU A 131 2.14 5.47 -28.80
C LEU A 131 3.54 5.50 -29.44
N THR A 132 4.12 4.34 -29.73
CA THR A 132 5.43 4.17 -30.38
C THR A 132 5.32 3.71 -31.82
N GLY A 133 4.11 3.72 -32.40
CA GLY A 133 3.86 3.44 -33.80
C GLY A 133 3.49 2.00 -34.13
N GLY A 134 3.13 1.16 -33.13
CA GLY A 134 2.77 -0.25 -33.31
C GLY A 134 1.28 -0.55 -33.53
N GLY A 135 0.42 0.46 -33.49
CA GLY A 135 -1.01 0.28 -33.69
C GLY A 135 -1.72 -0.39 -32.48
N PHE A 136 -2.98 -0.77 -32.67
CA PHE A 136 -3.85 -1.27 -31.59
C PHE A 136 -3.63 -2.74 -31.22
N HIS A 137 -2.87 -3.50 -32.03
CA HIS A 137 -2.74 -4.96 -31.80
C HIS A 137 -2.18 -5.28 -30.40
N GLY A 138 -1.00 -4.76 -30.08
CA GLY A 138 -0.36 -5.02 -28.77
C GLY A 138 -1.19 -4.53 -27.60
N PHE A 139 -1.83 -3.36 -27.72
CA PHE A 139 -2.75 -2.86 -26.69
C PHE A 139 -3.95 -3.78 -26.50
N GLY A 140 -4.55 -4.29 -27.59
CA GLY A 140 -5.67 -5.21 -27.53
C GLY A 140 -5.31 -6.54 -26.84
N VAL A 141 -4.14 -7.09 -27.14
CA VAL A 141 -3.63 -8.32 -26.49
C VAL A 141 -3.46 -8.10 -24.99
N GLN A 142 -2.82 -7.00 -24.59
CA GLN A 142 -2.64 -6.69 -23.16
C GLN A 142 -3.98 -6.46 -22.45
N PHE A 143 -4.93 -5.78 -23.10
CA PHE A 143 -6.27 -5.56 -22.52
C PHE A 143 -7.02 -6.88 -22.29
N ILE A 144 -7.00 -7.78 -23.26
CA ILE A 144 -7.65 -9.10 -23.12
C ILE A 144 -6.98 -9.92 -22.02
N GLY A 145 -5.64 -9.96 -21.98
CA GLY A 145 -4.91 -10.68 -20.93
C GLY A 145 -5.21 -10.15 -19.54
N MET A 146 -5.22 -8.83 -19.38
CA MET A 146 -5.60 -8.16 -18.13
C MET A 146 -7.04 -8.51 -17.71
N ALA A 147 -8.00 -8.40 -18.63
CA ALA A 147 -9.41 -8.68 -18.34
C ALA A 147 -9.64 -10.13 -17.91
N ILE A 148 -9.01 -11.09 -18.59
CA ILE A 148 -9.07 -12.51 -18.23
C ILE A 148 -8.47 -12.74 -16.84
N THR A 149 -7.32 -12.14 -16.56
CA THR A 149 -6.67 -12.27 -15.24
C THR A 149 -7.54 -11.71 -14.13
N ILE A 150 -8.11 -10.52 -14.30
CA ILE A 150 -9.02 -9.92 -13.31
C ILE A 150 -10.26 -10.81 -13.09
N ALA A 151 -10.87 -11.28 -14.17
CA ALA A 151 -12.04 -12.16 -14.07
C ALA A 151 -11.70 -13.47 -13.35
N TRP A 152 -10.59 -14.10 -13.68
CA TRP A 152 -10.13 -15.33 -13.04
C TRP A 152 -9.89 -15.13 -11.53
N VAL A 153 -9.13 -14.08 -11.16
CA VAL A 153 -8.83 -13.78 -9.76
C VAL A 153 -10.12 -13.45 -8.99
N ALA A 154 -11.01 -12.63 -9.56
CA ALA A 154 -12.27 -12.28 -8.91
C ALA A 154 -13.12 -13.50 -8.60
N VAL A 155 -13.27 -14.43 -9.57
CA VAL A 155 -14.06 -15.66 -9.39
C VAL A 155 -13.40 -16.58 -8.37
N THR A 156 -12.13 -16.89 -8.54
CA THR A 156 -11.43 -17.87 -7.68
C THR A 156 -11.30 -17.36 -6.25
N MET A 157 -10.95 -16.09 -6.04
CA MET A 157 -10.84 -15.52 -4.69
C MET A 157 -12.19 -15.39 -4.01
N THR A 158 -13.24 -15.05 -4.75
CA THR A 158 -14.60 -15.04 -4.18
C THR A 158 -14.97 -16.43 -3.66
N ILE A 159 -14.73 -17.49 -4.42
CA ILE A 159 -14.99 -18.86 -3.99
C ILE A 159 -14.18 -19.20 -2.73
N ILE A 160 -12.86 -18.92 -2.75
CA ILE A 160 -11.96 -19.21 -1.63
C ILE A 160 -12.42 -18.49 -0.36
N PHE A 161 -12.69 -17.18 -0.44
CA PHE A 161 -13.12 -16.40 0.73
C PHE A 161 -14.49 -16.84 1.24
N GLN A 162 -15.42 -17.25 0.36
CA GLN A 162 -16.70 -17.81 0.81
C GLN A 162 -16.51 -19.15 1.52
N VAL A 163 -15.64 -20.03 1.04
CA VAL A 163 -15.32 -21.28 1.73
C VAL A 163 -14.73 -21.01 3.11
N ILE A 164 -13.72 -20.13 3.21
CA ILE A 164 -13.10 -19.76 4.48
C ILE A 164 -14.14 -19.16 5.45
N LYS A 165 -14.98 -18.24 4.96
CA LYS A 165 -16.03 -17.60 5.75
C LYS A 165 -16.99 -18.60 6.40
N HIS A 166 -17.35 -19.68 5.68
CA HIS A 166 -18.32 -20.67 6.16
C HIS A 166 -17.68 -21.84 6.91
N THR A 167 -16.36 -21.95 6.94
CA THR A 167 -15.63 -23.03 7.62
C THR A 167 -14.90 -22.54 8.86
N ILE A 168 -13.88 -21.71 8.67
CA ILE A 168 -12.96 -21.26 9.73
C ILE A 168 -13.39 -19.88 10.26
N GLY A 169 -14.08 -19.08 9.45
CA GLY A 169 -14.35 -17.66 9.71
C GLY A 169 -13.29 -16.76 9.07
N LEU A 170 -13.69 -15.53 8.70
CA LEU A 170 -12.79 -14.53 8.10
C LEU A 170 -12.40 -13.42 9.07
N ARG A 171 -13.13 -13.27 10.16
CA ARG A 171 -12.92 -12.18 11.11
C ARG A 171 -12.90 -12.73 12.53
N VAL A 172 -12.07 -12.11 13.33
CA VAL A 172 -12.08 -12.27 14.79
C VAL A 172 -13.33 -11.63 15.38
N SER A 173 -13.59 -11.87 16.68
CA SER A 173 -14.70 -11.20 17.37
C SER A 173 -14.48 -9.68 17.42
N ALA A 174 -15.57 -8.91 17.53
CA ALA A 174 -15.49 -7.46 17.63
C ALA A 174 -14.69 -7.00 18.85
N GLU A 175 -14.72 -7.76 19.93
CA GLU A 175 -13.97 -7.50 21.15
C GLU A 175 -12.46 -7.67 20.94
N GLU A 176 -12.06 -8.70 20.19
CA GLU A 176 -10.66 -8.94 19.81
C GLU A 176 -10.14 -7.89 18.83
N GLU A 177 -10.98 -7.48 17.88
CA GLU A 177 -10.62 -6.44 16.91
C GLU A 177 -10.39 -5.08 17.61
N ILE A 178 -11.21 -4.73 18.62
CA ILE A 178 -11.05 -3.51 19.41
C ILE A 178 -9.83 -3.59 20.34
N ALA A 179 -9.58 -4.76 20.94
CA ALA A 179 -8.43 -4.97 21.84
C ALA A 179 -7.08 -5.00 21.10
N GLY A 180 -7.11 -5.30 19.79
CA GLY A 180 -5.92 -5.53 18.97
C GLY A 180 -5.51 -7.00 18.96
N LEU A 181 -4.91 -7.44 17.84
CA LEU A 181 -4.59 -8.84 17.60
C LEU A 181 -3.22 -9.26 18.10
N ASP A 182 -2.34 -8.30 18.37
CA ASP A 182 -0.94 -8.56 18.72
C ASP A 182 -0.78 -9.50 19.90
N MET A 183 -1.58 -9.28 20.96
CA MET A 183 -1.52 -10.11 22.17
C MET A 183 -2.04 -11.53 21.93
N LYS A 184 -3.16 -11.67 21.21
CA LYS A 184 -3.82 -12.97 21.04
C LYS A 184 -3.16 -13.83 19.96
N GLU A 185 -2.75 -13.25 18.86
CA GLU A 185 -2.19 -14.00 17.74
C GLU A 185 -0.67 -14.16 17.83
N HIS A 186 0.01 -13.16 18.39
CA HIS A 186 1.48 -13.14 18.41
C HIS A 186 2.08 -13.17 19.82
N GLY A 187 1.25 -13.08 20.88
CA GLY A 187 1.73 -13.04 22.26
C GLY A 187 2.53 -11.77 22.59
N LEU A 188 2.41 -10.72 21.77
CA LEU A 188 3.11 -9.46 21.93
C LEU A 188 2.22 -8.46 22.68
N ALA A 189 2.76 -7.84 23.74
CA ALA A 189 2.03 -6.79 24.47
C ALA A 189 1.70 -5.60 23.56
N SER A 190 2.58 -5.28 22.63
CA SER A 190 2.36 -4.35 21.53
C SER A 190 3.46 -4.57 20.47
N ALA A 191 3.10 -4.54 19.19
CA ALA A 191 4.08 -4.54 18.10
C ALA A 191 4.84 -3.20 18.00
N TYR A 192 4.31 -2.17 18.64
CA TYR A 192 4.85 -0.80 18.65
C TYR A 192 5.04 -0.29 20.07
N ASP A 193 5.82 -1.03 20.86
CA ASP A 193 6.11 -0.65 22.25
C ASP A 193 6.72 0.75 22.32
N GLY A 194 6.07 1.65 23.08
CA GLY A 194 6.43 3.07 23.16
C GLY A 194 5.71 4.02 22.19
N PHE A 195 4.91 3.52 21.25
CA PHE A 195 4.14 4.37 20.34
C PHE A 195 2.74 4.72 20.83
N PHE A 196 2.22 3.95 21.78
CA PHE A 196 0.95 4.24 22.45
C PHE A 196 1.23 4.94 23.77
N VAL A 197 0.66 6.14 23.93
CA VAL A 197 0.50 6.75 25.24
C VAL A 197 -0.15 5.68 26.10
N GLN A 198 0.50 5.29 27.19
CA GLN A 198 -0.07 4.38 28.20
C GLN A 198 -1.35 5.00 28.73
N ASP A 199 -2.47 4.72 28.07
CA ASP A 199 -3.76 4.93 28.69
C ASP A 199 -3.87 3.93 29.85
N THR A 200 -3.99 4.48 31.04
CA THR A 200 -4.04 3.83 32.33
C THR A 200 -5.27 2.93 32.53
N MET A 201 -5.63 2.14 31.54
CA MET A 201 -6.72 1.18 31.64
C MET A 201 -6.25 -0.21 31.31
N THR A 202 -5.85 -0.86 32.31
CA THR A 202 -5.87 -2.27 32.69
C THR A 202 -4.52 -2.68 33.26
N LYS A 203 -4.47 -2.83 34.58
CA LYS A 203 -3.46 -3.66 35.21
C LYS A 203 -3.65 -5.10 34.72
N ALA A 204 -2.98 -5.45 33.64
CA ALA A 204 -2.74 -6.85 33.31
C ALA A 204 -1.73 -7.41 34.31
N PRO A 205 -1.94 -8.62 34.85
CA PRO A 205 -0.97 -9.24 35.74
C PRO A 205 0.34 -9.47 35.03
N ALA A 206 1.45 -9.05 35.63
CA ALA A 206 2.79 -9.20 35.08
C ALA A 206 3.08 -10.68 34.77
N PRO A 207 3.65 -11.02 33.60
CA PRO A 207 4.13 -12.36 33.36
C PRO A 207 5.33 -12.65 34.27
N MET A 208 5.28 -13.79 34.96
CA MET A 208 6.37 -14.29 35.82
C MET A 208 7.59 -14.63 34.95
N GLY A 209 8.70 -13.97 35.21
CA GLY A 209 10.06 -14.50 35.14
C GLY A 209 10.72 -14.55 33.79
N THR A 210 11.49 -13.53 33.46
CA THR A 210 12.91 -13.69 33.07
C THR A 210 13.67 -12.40 33.43
N SER A 211 14.60 -12.52 34.37
CA SER A 211 15.50 -11.45 34.79
C SER A 211 16.54 -11.20 33.70
N VAL A 212 16.35 -10.15 32.91
CA VAL A 212 17.41 -9.52 32.13
C VAL A 212 17.69 -8.16 32.78
N LYS A 213 18.92 -7.96 33.24
CA LYS A 213 19.36 -6.68 33.80
C LYS A 213 19.52 -5.67 32.66
N ASP A 214 18.60 -4.74 32.55
CA ASP A 214 18.70 -3.63 31.61
C ASP A 214 19.69 -2.56 32.09
N PRO A 215 20.48 -1.94 31.21
CA PRO A 215 21.33 -0.81 31.54
C PRO A 215 20.48 0.44 31.80
N VAL A 216 20.69 1.07 32.95
CA VAL A 216 20.00 2.27 33.40
C VAL A 216 20.28 3.45 32.45
N ILE A 217 19.30 3.80 31.63
CA ILE A 217 19.30 5.08 30.90
C ILE A 217 18.70 6.15 31.80
N LYS A 218 19.53 7.13 32.20
CA LYS A 218 19.07 8.27 32.98
C LYS A 218 18.27 9.24 32.06
N HIS A 219 16.97 9.31 32.27
CA HIS A 219 16.13 10.32 31.64
C HIS A 219 16.24 11.67 32.35
N ALA A 220 16.26 12.76 31.55
CA ALA A 220 16.17 14.13 32.08
C ALA A 220 14.79 14.40 32.68
N PRO A 221 14.66 15.32 33.66
CA PRO A 221 13.41 15.54 34.38
C PRO A 221 12.33 16.14 33.48
N SER A 222 11.17 15.51 33.50
CA SER A 222 9.95 15.95 32.82
C SER A 222 9.31 17.16 33.52
N ALA A 223 8.78 18.10 32.73
CA ALA A 223 7.99 19.23 33.21
C ALA A 223 6.68 18.78 33.91
N PRO A 224 6.12 19.59 34.83
CA PRO A 224 4.93 19.22 35.59
C PRO A 224 3.71 19.02 34.69
N ALA A 225 2.97 17.94 34.93
CA ALA A 225 1.74 17.62 34.23
C ALA A 225 0.60 18.56 34.65
N GLU A 226 -0.05 19.18 33.69
CA GLU A 226 -1.29 19.92 33.84
C GLU A 226 -2.45 18.92 34.09
N SER A 227 -3.30 19.19 35.10
CA SER A 227 -4.40 18.33 35.49
C SER A 227 -5.50 18.25 34.42
N VAL A 228 -5.77 17.04 33.95
CA VAL A 228 -6.87 16.76 33.00
C VAL A 228 -8.17 16.57 33.82
N PRO A 229 -9.31 17.17 33.43
CA PRO A 229 -10.58 17.01 34.14
C PRO A 229 -11.16 15.60 33.99
N GLU A 230 -11.66 15.02 35.08
CA GLU A 230 -12.32 13.72 35.10
C GLU A 230 -13.64 13.73 34.29
N ILE A 231 -13.79 12.73 33.40
CA ILE A 231 -15.01 12.51 32.62
C ILE A 231 -15.92 11.52 33.37
N PRO A 232 -17.21 11.84 33.60
CA PRO A 232 -18.14 10.95 34.28
C PRO A 232 -18.41 9.65 33.51
N ALA A 233 -18.60 8.53 34.21
CA ALA A 233 -18.71 7.17 33.67
C ALA A 233 -19.90 6.93 32.70
N ASP A 234 -20.89 7.80 32.67
CA ASP A 234 -22.07 7.74 31.80
C ASP A 234 -21.84 8.32 30.39
N GLY A 235 -20.68 8.92 30.17
CA GLY A 235 -20.28 9.48 28.87
C GLY A 235 -19.69 8.49 27.86
N VAL A 236 -19.28 7.29 28.29
CA VAL A 236 -18.53 6.34 27.47
C VAL A 236 -19.32 5.85 26.24
N HIS A 237 -20.62 5.64 26.36
CA HIS A 237 -21.47 5.20 25.24
C HIS A 237 -21.70 6.27 24.15
N LYS A 238 -21.52 7.56 24.49
CA LYS A 238 -21.63 8.66 23.50
C LYS A 238 -20.30 8.89 22.74
N LEU A 239 -19.16 8.61 23.38
CA LEU A 239 -17.84 8.81 22.79
C LEU A 239 -17.53 7.82 21.66
N THR A 240 -18.04 6.58 21.75
CA THR A 240 -17.85 5.57 20.68
C THR A 240 -18.48 6.02 19.34
N LYS A 241 -19.64 6.69 19.39
CA LYS A 241 -20.26 7.27 18.20
C LYS A 241 -19.52 8.51 17.66
N VAL A 242 -18.90 9.29 18.54
CA VAL A 242 -18.17 10.51 18.15
C VAL A 242 -16.82 10.17 17.54
N VAL A 243 -16.11 9.15 18.03
CA VAL A 243 -14.82 8.70 17.48
C VAL A 243 -14.97 8.14 16.06
N ILE A 244 -16.06 7.42 15.80
CA ILE A 244 -16.35 6.92 14.43
C ILE A 244 -16.67 8.08 13.48
N ILE A 245 -17.41 9.11 13.95
CA ILE A 245 -17.77 10.27 13.13
C ILE A 245 -16.56 11.21 12.93
N THR A 246 -15.68 11.36 13.91
CA THR A 246 -14.51 12.26 13.82
C THR A 246 -13.41 11.68 12.92
N ARG A 247 -13.29 10.36 12.79
CA ARG A 247 -12.42 9.72 11.80
C ARG A 247 -12.90 9.91 10.37
N GLN A 248 -14.21 10.09 10.16
CA GLN A 248 -14.78 10.38 8.83
C GLN A 248 -14.66 11.84 8.39
N ASN A 249 -14.38 12.79 9.31
CA ASN A 249 -14.33 14.22 8.99
C ASN A 249 -12.92 14.85 9.06
N LYS A 250 -11.84 14.07 9.15
CA LYS A 250 -10.44 14.55 9.20
C LYS A 250 -9.55 13.96 8.11
N LEU A 251 -10.10 13.67 6.95
CA LEU A 251 -9.32 13.47 5.72
C LEU A 251 -9.81 14.42 4.64
#